data_5af23834723632c04e3dbb3ea7e30f0c
#
_entry.id   5af23834723632c04e3dbb3ea7e30f0c
#
_cell.length_a   1.000
_cell.length_b   1.000
_cell.length_c   1.000
_cell.angle_alpha   90.00
_cell.angle_beta   90.00
_cell.angle_gamma   90.00
#
_symmetry.space_group_name_H-M   'P 1'
#
loop_
_entity.id
_entity.type
_entity.pdbx_description
1 polymer ?
#
loop_
_entity_poly.entity_id
_entity_poly.type
_entity_poly.pdbx_seq_one_letter_code
_entity_poly.pdbx_strand_id
1 'polypeptide(L)'
;MSELHGDVGARLREIQERYDPRMAAELPPHVTLTGSSGIGPFSPATSDEELRDALAPVAAATAPFKVRFDPPMRFMQSTVVVMAIDPNGPIRALHERIKSSGLSYEQPRFTFTPHVTLSFYPELPTERLRELLRVRFDDLVTIDSIQAYRALDLTRTQKVLDLPLIGSPFK
;
A
#
# COMPACT_ATOMS: atom_id res chain seq x y z
N MET A 1 4.62 1.86 -3.06
CA MET A 1 3.69 0.88 -2.45
C MET A 1 4.30 -0.50 -2.41
N SER A 2 3.65 -1.46 -1.73
CA SER A 2 3.93 -2.89 -1.86
C SER A 2 2.65 -3.58 -2.33
N GLU A 3 2.69 -4.20 -3.49
CA GLU A 3 1.58 -4.99 -4.03
C GLU A 3 1.39 -6.27 -3.22
N LEU A 4 0.15 -6.72 -3.11
CA LEU A 4 -0.21 -7.93 -2.38
C LEU A 4 -0.56 -9.05 -3.38
N HIS A 5 0.16 -10.15 -3.28
CA HIS A 5 0.11 -11.26 -4.22
C HIS A 5 -0.44 -12.55 -3.59
N GLY A 6 -0.47 -13.62 -4.38
CA GLY A 6 -0.95 -14.94 -3.96
C GLY A 6 -2.45 -14.96 -3.64
N ASP A 7 -2.88 -15.96 -2.85
CA ASP A 7 -4.29 -16.16 -2.52
C ASP A 7 -4.92 -14.99 -1.78
N VAL A 8 -4.16 -14.35 -0.88
CA VAL A 8 -4.63 -13.16 -0.16
C VAL A 8 -4.81 -11.99 -1.11
N GLY A 9 -3.86 -11.76 -2.02
CA GLY A 9 -3.97 -10.72 -3.05
C GLY A 9 -5.16 -10.95 -3.99
N ALA A 10 -5.37 -12.19 -4.44
CA ALA A 10 -6.51 -12.56 -5.29
C ALA A 10 -7.84 -12.30 -4.57
N ARG A 11 -7.97 -12.74 -3.33
CA ARG A 11 -9.16 -12.52 -2.51
C ARG A 11 -9.43 -11.03 -2.24
N LEU A 12 -8.38 -10.24 -1.99
CA LEU A 12 -8.51 -8.79 -1.86
C LEU A 12 -9.02 -8.15 -3.16
N ARG A 13 -8.50 -8.60 -4.31
CA ARG A 13 -8.95 -8.15 -5.62
C ARG A 13 -10.44 -8.43 -5.83
N GLU A 14 -10.91 -9.65 -5.56
CA GLU A 14 -12.34 -10.01 -5.65
C GLU A 14 -13.22 -9.11 -4.76
N ILE A 15 -12.77 -8.81 -3.53
CA ILE A 15 -13.48 -7.90 -2.63
C ILE A 15 -13.52 -6.50 -3.22
N GLN A 16 -12.41 -5.97 -3.69
CA GLN A 16 -12.35 -4.64 -4.30
C GLN A 16 -13.22 -4.56 -5.56
N GLU A 17 -13.18 -5.54 -6.45
CA GLU A 17 -14.04 -5.60 -7.64
C GLU A 17 -15.54 -5.66 -7.28
N ARG A 18 -15.88 -6.39 -6.22
CA ARG A 18 -17.25 -6.49 -5.74
C ARG A 18 -17.79 -5.20 -5.13
N TYR A 19 -16.98 -4.49 -4.34
CA TYR A 19 -17.44 -3.35 -3.54
C TYR A 19 -17.04 -1.99 -4.10
N ASP A 20 -15.95 -1.92 -4.86
CA ASP A 20 -15.44 -0.72 -5.49
C ASP A 20 -14.69 -1.03 -6.81
N PRO A 21 -15.44 -1.40 -7.87
CA PRO A 21 -14.83 -1.80 -9.15
C PRO A 21 -14.02 -0.67 -9.80
N ARG A 22 -14.34 0.59 -9.49
CA ARG A 22 -13.58 1.74 -9.98
C ARG A 22 -12.18 1.74 -9.39
N MET A 23 -12.05 1.65 -8.08
CA MET A 23 -10.75 1.57 -7.40
C MET A 23 -9.96 0.33 -7.86
N ALA A 24 -10.64 -0.82 -7.98
CA ALA A 24 -10.01 -2.05 -8.45
C ALA A 24 -9.41 -1.93 -9.86
N ALA A 25 -9.99 -1.11 -10.73
CA ALA A 25 -9.47 -0.88 -12.08
C ALA A 25 -8.25 0.04 -12.11
N GLU A 26 -8.03 0.87 -11.10
CA GLU A 26 -6.95 1.86 -11.05
C GLU A 26 -5.62 1.26 -10.60
N LEU A 27 -5.64 0.42 -9.55
CA LEU A 27 -4.45 -0.15 -8.92
C LEU A 27 -4.68 -1.59 -8.42
N PRO A 28 -3.64 -2.41 -8.35
CA PRO A 28 -3.70 -3.71 -7.69
C PRO A 28 -3.89 -3.55 -6.16
N PRO A 29 -4.35 -4.60 -5.45
CA PRO A 29 -4.32 -4.61 -3.98
C PRO A 29 -2.92 -4.33 -3.46
N HIS A 30 -2.79 -3.35 -2.59
CA HIS A 30 -1.47 -2.90 -2.10
C HIS A 30 -1.52 -2.25 -0.73
N VAL A 31 -0.36 -2.15 -0.12
CA VAL A 31 -0.10 -1.27 1.03
C VAL A 31 0.68 -0.05 0.54
N THR A 32 0.17 1.14 0.81
CA THR A 32 0.88 2.38 0.48
C THR A 32 2.05 2.57 1.44
N LEU A 33 3.26 2.67 0.90
CA LEU A 33 4.48 2.94 1.66
C LEU A 33 4.80 4.44 1.71
N THR A 34 4.54 5.15 0.61
CA THR A 34 4.64 6.62 0.50
C THR A 34 3.46 7.13 -0.33
N GLY A 35 2.92 8.29 0.00
CA GLY A 35 1.75 8.84 -0.69
C GLY A 35 1.16 10.01 0.08
N SER A 36 -0.15 10.07 0.23
CA SER A 36 -0.82 11.16 0.95
C SER A 36 -0.53 11.16 2.46
N SER A 37 0.06 10.09 3.00
CA SER A 37 0.38 9.96 4.42
C SER A 37 1.87 9.70 4.66
N GLY A 38 2.33 9.97 5.88
CA GLY A 38 3.69 9.73 6.32
C GLY A 38 4.68 10.75 5.80
N ILE A 39 5.55 10.34 4.88
CA ILE A 39 6.56 11.23 4.26
C ILE A 39 6.06 11.96 3.02
N GLY A 40 4.85 11.66 2.56
CA GLY A 40 4.31 12.22 1.34
C GLY A 40 4.67 11.43 0.08
N PRO A 41 4.10 11.80 -1.07
CA PRO A 41 4.51 11.25 -2.35
C PRO A 41 5.89 11.77 -2.74
N PHE A 42 6.66 11.01 -3.49
CA PHE A 42 7.91 11.53 -4.05
C PHE A 42 7.62 12.63 -5.09
N SER A 43 8.57 13.56 -5.24
CA SER A 43 8.44 14.69 -6.15
C SER A 43 8.12 14.23 -7.58
N PRO A 44 7.18 14.87 -8.29
CA PRO A 44 6.92 14.59 -9.70
C PRO A 44 8.15 14.78 -10.61
N ALA A 45 9.11 15.58 -10.19
CA ALA A 45 10.36 15.82 -10.92
C ALA A 45 11.37 14.67 -10.78
N THR A 46 11.16 13.73 -9.83
CA THR A 46 12.05 12.58 -9.65
C THR A 46 11.98 11.66 -10.86
N SER A 47 13.11 11.38 -11.49
CA SER A 47 13.20 10.45 -12.61
C SER A 47 13.07 8.98 -12.16
N ASP A 48 12.80 8.08 -13.10
CA ASP A 48 12.72 6.65 -12.81
C ASP A 48 14.10 6.07 -12.44
N GLU A 49 15.18 6.67 -12.93
CA GLU A 49 16.56 6.33 -12.55
C GLU A 49 16.86 6.73 -11.11
N GLU A 50 16.55 7.95 -10.70
CA GLU A 50 16.68 8.43 -9.32
C GLU A 50 15.87 7.59 -8.35
N LEU A 51 14.62 7.20 -8.73
CA LEU A 51 13.80 6.29 -7.93
C LEU A 51 14.50 4.94 -7.73
N ARG A 52 15.06 4.37 -8.80
CA ARG A 52 15.77 3.09 -8.75
C ARG A 52 17.02 3.18 -7.88
N ASP A 53 17.85 4.18 -8.10
CA ASP A 53 19.11 4.35 -7.37
C ASP A 53 18.89 4.54 -5.88
N ALA A 54 17.85 5.27 -5.51
CA ALA A 54 17.50 5.52 -4.11
C ALA A 54 16.84 4.30 -3.44
N LEU A 55 15.97 3.57 -4.14
CA LEU A 55 15.17 2.51 -3.54
C LEU A 55 15.80 1.10 -3.66
N ALA A 56 16.68 0.86 -4.63
CA ALA A 56 17.34 -0.44 -4.77
C ALA A 56 18.18 -0.82 -3.54
N PRO A 57 18.96 0.08 -2.90
CA PRO A 57 19.66 -0.23 -1.66
C PRO A 57 18.69 -0.55 -0.51
N VAL A 58 17.54 0.14 -0.43
CA VAL A 58 16.52 -0.13 0.59
C VAL A 58 15.93 -1.53 0.40
N ALA A 59 15.58 -1.89 -0.83
CA ALA A 59 15.06 -3.21 -1.16
C ALA A 59 16.09 -4.32 -0.89
N ALA A 60 17.35 -4.10 -1.28
CA ALA A 60 18.44 -5.04 -1.05
C ALA A 60 18.75 -5.27 0.44
N ALA A 61 18.56 -4.25 1.27
CA ALA A 61 18.80 -4.33 2.72
C ALA A 61 17.58 -4.79 3.53
N THR A 62 16.42 -5.03 2.89
CA THR A 62 15.18 -5.41 3.56
C THR A 62 14.82 -6.85 3.20
N ALA A 63 14.73 -7.74 4.19
CA ALA A 63 14.20 -9.09 3.97
C ALA A 63 12.68 -9.04 3.73
N PRO A 64 12.10 -9.94 2.95
CA PRO A 64 10.66 -10.16 2.93
C PRO A 64 10.15 -10.46 4.34
N PHE A 65 8.95 -9.98 4.67
CA PHE A 65 8.37 -10.19 5.99
C PHE A 65 6.86 -10.43 5.89
N LYS A 66 6.32 -11.04 6.94
CA LYS A 66 4.87 -11.34 7.01
C LYS A 66 4.19 -10.44 8.01
N VAL A 67 2.98 -10.03 7.67
CA VAL A 67 2.12 -9.15 8.49
C VAL A 67 0.69 -9.69 8.54
N ARG A 68 -0.08 -9.20 9.50
CA ARG A 68 -1.49 -9.57 9.69
C ARG A 68 -2.36 -8.34 9.50
N PHE A 69 -3.55 -8.54 8.94
CA PHE A 69 -4.57 -7.51 8.85
C PHE A 69 -5.38 -7.42 10.15
N ASP A 70 -5.71 -6.21 10.55
CA ASP A 70 -6.77 -5.95 11.50
C ASP A 70 -8.15 -6.07 10.82
N PRO A 71 -9.23 -6.24 11.59
CA PRO A 71 -10.58 -6.24 11.04
C PRO A 71 -10.87 -4.96 10.23
N PRO A 72 -11.70 -5.06 9.17
CA PRO A 72 -12.09 -3.89 8.41
C PRO A 72 -12.76 -2.81 9.27
N MET A 73 -12.43 -1.56 8.98
CA MET A 73 -12.99 -0.40 9.67
C MET A 73 -13.20 0.76 8.69
N ARG A 74 -14.08 1.69 9.03
CA ARG A 74 -14.16 2.98 8.33
C ARG A 74 -13.00 3.86 8.75
N PHE A 75 -12.33 4.42 7.76
CA PHE A 75 -11.13 5.22 8.00
C PHE A 75 -11.49 6.66 8.33
N MET A 76 -11.13 7.11 9.54
CA MET A 76 -11.12 8.50 9.98
C MET A 76 -12.36 9.34 9.58
N GLN A 77 -13.56 8.94 9.97
CA GLN A 77 -14.82 9.66 9.68
C GLN A 77 -15.14 9.80 8.18
N SER A 78 -14.47 9.03 7.34
CA SER A 78 -14.73 8.97 5.90
C SER A 78 -15.61 7.79 5.52
N THR A 79 -15.97 7.69 4.24
CA THR A 79 -16.64 6.52 3.65
C THR A 79 -15.65 5.41 3.25
N VAL A 80 -14.35 5.68 3.33
CA VAL A 80 -13.28 4.73 2.96
C VAL A 80 -13.25 3.56 3.95
N VAL A 81 -13.25 2.34 3.43
CA VAL A 81 -13.12 1.13 4.23
C VAL A 81 -11.73 0.54 4.04
N VAL A 82 -11.05 0.32 5.15
CA VAL A 82 -9.67 -0.17 5.18
C VAL A 82 -9.53 -1.33 6.17
N MET A 83 -8.45 -2.10 6.00
CA MET A 83 -7.89 -2.95 7.05
C MET A 83 -6.51 -2.40 7.42
N ALA A 84 -6.33 -2.02 8.67
CA ALA A 84 -5.03 -1.62 9.19
C ALA A 84 -4.07 -2.82 9.18
N ILE A 85 -2.79 -2.53 9.09
CA ILE A 85 -1.76 -3.54 8.99
C ILE A 85 -0.53 -3.07 9.76
N ASP A 86 -0.16 -3.81 10.79
CA ASP A 86 1.09 -3.69 11.54
C ASP A 86 1.63 -2.24 11.72
N PRO A 87 0.92 -1.37 12.43
CA PRO A 87 1.22 0.08 12.46
C PRO A 87 2.58 0.42 13.11
N ASN A 88 3.15 -0.45 13.92
CA ASN A 88 4.40 -0.22 14.65
C ASN A 88 5.50 -1.23 14.32
N GLY A 89 5.29 -2.08 13.34
CA GLY A 89 6.20 -3.17 12.99
C GLY A 89 7.02 -2.92 11.72
N PRO A 90 7.34 -3.99 10.95
CA PRO A 90 8.26 -3.93 9.83
C PRO A 90 7.81 -3.03 8.67
N ILE A 91 6.51 -2.79 8.48
CA ILE A 91 6.04 -1.84 7.46
C ILE A 91 6.47 -0.41 7.81
N ARG A 92 6.37 -0.02 9.07
CA ARG A 92 6.86 1.29 9.52
C ARG A 92 8.38 1.37 9.37
N ALA A 93 9.11 0.32 9.70
CA ALA A 93 10.56 0.28 9.51
C ALA A 93 10.94 0.45 8.02
N LEU A 94 10.21 -0.20 7.11
CA LEU A 94 10.40 -0.02 5.66
C LEU A 94 10.08 1.41 5.22
N HIS A 95 8.98 1.99 5.71
CA HIS A 95 8.62 3.39 5.45
C HIS A 95 9.74 4.36 5.89
N GLU A 96 10.31 4.19 7.09
CA GLU A 96 11.41 5.05 7.58
C GLU A 96 12.71 4.86 6.77
N ARG A 97 13.00 3.64 6.30
CA ARG A 97 14.13 3.42 5.37
C ARG A 97 13.92 4.13 4.03
N ILE A 98 12.71 4.08 3.48
CA ILE A 98 12.36 4.81 2.26
C ILE A 98 12.50 6.32 2.50
N LYS A 99 12.05 6.84 3.63
CA LYS A 99 12.23 8.24 4.02
C LYS A 99 13.70 8.67 4.00
N SER A 100 14.58 7.79 4.44
CA SER A 100 16.03 8.04 4.52
C SER A 100 16.78 7.73 3.22
N SER A 101 16.09 7.42 2.13
CA SER A 101 16.69 7.04 0.84
C SER A 101 17.32 8.19 0.05
N GLY A 102 17.14 9.43 0.50
CA GLY A 102 17.64 10.62 -0.20
C GLY A 102 16.67 11.20 -1.24
N LEU A 103 15.52 10.59 -1.46
CA LEU A 103 14.49 11.14 -2.35
C LEU A 103 13.87 12.41 -1.78
N SER A 104 13.43 13.29 -2.68
CA SER A 104 12.61 14.46 -2.33
C SER A 104 11.13 14.08 -2.32
N TYR A 105 10.43 14.51 -1.27
CA TYR A 105 9.01 14.22 -1.07
C TYR A 105 8.20 15.52 -0.99
N GLU A 106 6.95 15.45 -1.47
CA GLU A 106 5.98 16.52 -1.22
C GLU A 106 5.41 16.40 0.21
N GLN A 107 4.80 17.46 0.68
CA GLN A 107 4.24 17.48 2.02
C GLN A 107 3.08 16.45 2.16
N PRO A 108 3.11 15.57 3.17
CA PRO A 108 2.02 14.65 3.43
C PRO A 108 0.80 15.39 4.00
N ARG A 109 -0.39 14.82 3.76
CA ARG A 109 -1.65 15.34 4.32
C ARG A 109 -2.01 14.68 5.65
N PHE A 110 -1.51 13.47 5.90
CA PHE A 110 -1.90 12.64 7.04
C PHE A 110 -0.69 11.96 7.67
N THR A 111 -0.84 11.57 8.92
CA THR A 111 0.13 10.70 9.61
C THR A 111 0.17 9.32 8.95
N PHE A 112 1.35 8.68 8.95
CA PHE A 112 1.52 7.34 8.40
C PHE A 112 0.68 6.33 9.18
N THR A 113 -0.26 5.75 8.49
CA THR A 113 -1.13 4.67 8.98
C THR A 113 -1.18 3.59 7.92
N PRO A 114 -0.35 2.53 8.04
CA PRO A 114 -0.30 1.48 7.03
C PRO A 114 -1.63 0.70 7.00
N HIS A 115 -2.16 0.52 5.81
CA HIS A 115 -3.44 -0.16 5.59
C HIS A 115 -3.55 -0.67 4.16
N VAL A 116 -4.47 -1.60 3.93
CA VAL A 116 -5.01 -1.91 2.62
C VAL A 116 -6.41 -1.33 2.51
N THR A 117 -6.72 -0.70 1.39
CA THR A 117 -8.05 -0.15 1.12
C THR A 117 -8.93 -1.21 0.48
N LEU A 118 -10.12 -1.40 1.02
CA LEU A 118 -11.14 -2.31 0.47
C LEU A 118 -12.16 -1.58 -0.40
N SER A 119 -12.48 -0.32 -0.07
CA SER A 119 -13.35 0.56 -0.86
C SER A 119 -12.97 2.01 -0.59
N PHE A 120 -12.76 2.77 -1.64
CA PHE A 120 -12.32 4.18 -1.57
C PHE A 120 -13.40 5.14 -2.06
N TYR A 121 -14.04 4.80 -3.19
CA TYR A 121 -15.03 5.67 -3.82
C TYR A 121 -16.39 5.39 -3.20
N PRO A 122 -17.40 4.95 -3.69
CA PRO A 122 -18.75 5.35 -3.45
C PRO A 122 -19.28 5.10 -2.03
N GLU A 123 -20.40 5.75 -1.77
CA GLU A 123 -21.24 5.41 -0.63
C GLU A 123 -21.87 4.03 -0.83
N LEU A 124 -21.39 3.07 -0.07
CA LEU A 124 -21.99 1.74 -0.06
C LEU A 124 -23.33 1.77 0.67
N PRO A 125 -24.39 1.15 0.12
CA PRO A 125 -25.61 0.88 0.87
C PRO A 125 -25.31 0.20 2.21
N THR A 126 -26.11 0.51 3.23
CA THR A 126 -25.84 0.06 4.61
C THR A 126 -25.60 -1.44 4.72
N GLU A 127 -26.36 -2.26 4.00
CA GLU A 127 -26.19 -3.72 4.03
C GLU A 127 -24.85 -4.15 3.43
N ARG A 128 -24.47 -3.59 2.30
CA ARG A 128 -23.17 -3.89 1.65
C ARG A 128 -21.99 -3.43 2.51
N LEU A 129 -22.13 -2.28 3.17
CA LEU A 129 -21.12 -1.80 4.12
C LEU A 129 -21.00 -2.78 5.31
N ARG A 130 -22.11 -3.29 5.85
CA ARG A 130 -22.09 -4.29 6.92
C ARG A 130 -21.43 -5.59 6.49
N GLU A 131 -21.68 -6.04 5.25
CA GLU A 131 -21.02 -7.22 4.69
C GLU A 131 -19.51 -7.01 4.60
N LEU A 132 -19.08 -5.88 4.05
CA LEU A 132 -17.66 -5.54 3.89
C LEU A 132 -16.95 -5.46 5.25
N LEU A 133 -17.57 -4.88 6.27
CA LEU A 133 -17.02 -4.79 7.63
C LEU A 133 -16.92 -6.15 8.35
N ARG A 134 -17.59 -7.20 7.85
CA ARG A 134 -17.51 -8.57 8.39
C ARG A 134 -16.42 -9.42 7.73
N VAL A 135 -15.79 -8.93 6.68
CA VAL A 135 -14.67 -9.65 6.03
C VAL A 135 -13.59 -9.92 7.07
N ARG A 136 -12.97 -11.10 7.01
CA ARG A 136 -11.84 -11.48 7.88
C ARG A 136 -10.77 -12.17 7.04
N PHE A 137 -9.54 -11.88 7.38
CA PHE A 137 -8.37 -12.55 6.87
C PHE A 137 -7.59 -13.10 8.07
N ASP A 138 -7.48 -14.41 8.15
CA ASP A 138 -6.72 -15.09 9.20
C ASP A 138 -5.28 -15.36 8.75
N ASP A 139 -5.05 -15.34 7.43
CA ASP A 139 -3.77 -15.60 6.83
C ASP A 139 -2.81 -14.41 6.99
N LEU A 140 -1.52 -14.72 7.08
CA LEU A 140 -0.46 -13.74 6.99
C LEU A 140 -0.25 -13.38 5.52
N VAL A 141 -0.06 -12.09 5.26
CA VAL A 141 0.34 -11.58 3.96
C VAL A 141 1.83 -11.31 3.93
N THR A 142 2.49 -11.66 2.83
CA THR A 142 3.91 -11.39 2.62
C THR A 142 4.08 -10.03 1.95
N ILE A 143 4.95 -9.22 2.53
CA ILE A 143 5.50 -8.01 1.93
C ILE A 143 6.87 -8.39 1.38
N ASP A 144 7.01 -8.45 0.07
CA ASP A 144 8.19 -8.99 -0.61
C ASP A 144 8.78 -8.06 -1.68
N SER A 145 8.17 -6.89 -1.88
CA SER A 145 8.58 -6.00 -2.97
C SER A 145 8.18 -4.54 -2.72
N ILE A 146 8.85 -3.63 -3.42
CA ILE A 146 8.54 -2.20 -3.48
C ILE A 146 8.22 -1.85 -4.94
N GLN A 147 7.04 -1.30 -5.19
CA GLN A 147 6.66 -0.76 -6.50
C GLN A 147 6.49 0.75 -6.42
N ALA A 148 6.89 1.44 -7.50
CA ALA A 148 6.55 2.83 -7.72
C ALA A 148 5.60 2.95 -8.91
N TYR A 149 4.58 3.78 -8.73
CA TYR A 149 3.58 4.10 -9.74
C TYR A 149 3.57 5.59 -10.00
N ARG A 150 3.50 5.96 -11.27
CA ARG A 150 3.35 7.33 -11.73
C ARG A 150 1.93 7.53 -12.25
N ALA A 151 1.24 8.55 -11.77
CA ALA A 151 -0.02 8.95 -12.36
C ALA A 151 0.23 9.56 -13.74
N LEU A 152 -0.44 9.04 -14.75
CA LEU A 152 -0.43 9.59 -16.11
C LEU A 152 -1.53 10.62 -16.29
N ASP A 153 -2.67 10.37 -15.66
CA ASP A 153 -3.83 11.27 -15.56
C ASP A 153 -4.66 10.92 -14.32
N LEU A 154 -5.88 11.41 -14.23
CA LEU A 154 -6.78 11.20 -13.08
C LEU A 154 -7.25 9.74 -12.90
N THR A 155 -7.08 8.88 -13.92
CA THR A 155 -7.62 7.52 -13.93
C THR A 155 -6.59 6.45 -14.28
N ARG A 156 -5.43 6.85 -14.79
CA ARG A 156 -4.40 5.92 -15.26
C ARG A 156 -3.11 6.09 -14.50
N THR A 157 -2.55 4.98 -14.10
CA THR A 157 -1.23 4.89 -13.49
C THR A 157 -0.33 3.97 -14.30
N GLN A 158 0.95 4.19 -14.20
CA GLN A 158 1.98 3.33 -14.81
C GLN A 158 2.94 2.86 -13.73
N LYS A 159 3.19 1.55 -13.66
CA LYS A 159 4.27 1.01 -12.84
C LYS A 159 5.61 1.37 -13.50
N VAL A 160 6.44 2.15 -12.81
CA VAL A 160 7.75 2.60 -13.28
C VAL A 160 8.91 1.88 -12.58
N LEU A 161 8.63 1.22 -11.45
CA LEU A 161 9.63 0.49 -10.70
C LEU A 161 9.01 -0.74 -10.03
N ASP A 162 9.74 -1.84 -10.03
CA ASP A 162 9.44 -3.06 -9.29
C ASP A 162 10.74 -3.65 -8.73
N LEU A 163 10.88 -3.68 -7.40
CA LEU A 163 12.07 -4.11 -6.70
C LEU A 163 11.71 -5.17 -5.67
N PRO A 164 12.23 -6.41 -5.81
CA PRO A 164 12.06 -7.43 -4.80
C PRO A 164 12.86 -7.09 -3.53
N LEU A 165 12.31 -7.39 -2.36
CA LEU A 165 13.02 -7.35 -1.11
C LEU A 165 13.90 -8.61 -1.01
N ILE A 166 15.22 -8.44 -0.98
CA ILE A 166 16.19 -9.56 -1.03
C ILE A 166 17.17 -9.55 0.14
N GLY A 167 16.96 -8.69 1.11
CA GLY A 167 17.81 -8.66 2.33
C GLY A 167 17.71 -9.96 3.13
N SER A 168 18.68 -10.17 3.99
CA SER A 168 18.64 -11.28 4.93
C SER A 168 17.81 -10.90 6.17
N PRO A 169 17.04 -11.83 6.76
CA PRO A 169 16.43 -11.61 8.06
C PRO A 169 17.49 -11.22 9.10
N PHE A 170 17.15 -10.28 9.97
CA PHE A 170 18.02 -9.97 11.10
C PHE A 170 18.23 -11.25 11.92
N LYS A 171 19.53 -11.57 12.18
CA LYS A 171 19.90 -12.60 13.13
C LYS A 171 19.66 -12.13 14.56
#